data_404eb2fd34b826fd3eb69d5adbaafe06
#
_entry.id   404eb2fd34b826fd3eb69d5adbaafe06
#
_cell.length_a   1.000
_cell.length_b   1.000
_cell.length_c   1.000
_cell.angle_alpha   90.00
_cell.angle_beta   90.00
_cell.angle_gamma   90.00
#
_symmetry.space_group_name_H-M   'P 1'
#
loop_
_entity.id
_entity.type
_entity.pdbx_description
1 polymer ?
#
loop_
_entity_poly.entity_id
_entity_poly.type
_entity_poly.pdbx_seq_one_letter_code
_entity_poly.pdbx_strand_id
1 'polypeptide(L)'
;MIEHQEGSANFLANLSGKDKGPGKIKGVFYNPSMKFSRDLNVEFAKTLNFEGLFLDGMAASGIRGIRLALESNFNVDFCDTSKLAIETINDNLKLNNLTANVFHDDVQNL
;
A
#
# COMPACT_ATOMS: atom_id res chain seq x y z
N MET A 1 14.98 3.61 0.52
CA MET A 1 14.07 2.52 0.10
C MET A 1 14.28 2.22 -1.37
N ILE A 2 13.92 1.04 -1.78
CA ILE A 2 14.11 0.55 -3.14
C ILE A 2 12.80 0.64 -3.90
N GLU A 3 12.85 1.00 -5.17
CA GLU A 3 11.67 0.98 -6.02
C GLU A 3 11.39 -0.44 -6.48
N HIS A 4 10.11 -0.84 -6.38
CA HIS A 4 9.60 -2.14 -6.80
C HIS A 4 8.47 -1.95 -7.81
N GLN A 5 8.13 -3.02 -8.50
CA GLN A 5 6.98 -3.06 -9.39
C GLN A 5 6.18 -4.33 -9.09
N GLU A 6 4.87 -4.16 -8.91
CA GLU A 6 3.95 -5.29 -8.72
C GLU A 6 2.62 -4.94 -9.39
N GLY A 7 2.11 -5.84 -10.24
CA GLY A 7 0.94 -5.53 -11.06
C GLY A 7 1.17 -4.26 -11.85
N SER A 8 0.24 -3.32 -11.79
CA SER A 8 0.35 -2.03 -12.47
C SER A 8 1.05 -0.96 -11.63
N ALA A 9 1.48 -1.28 -10.42
CA ALA A 9 2.02 -0.30 -9.48
C ALA A 9 3.54 -0.28 -9.47
N ASN A 10 4.10 0.93 -9.37
CA ASN A 10 5.48 1.15 -8.97
C ASN A 10 5.47 1.75 -7.57
N PHE A 11 6.36 1.31 -6.69
CA PHE A 11 6.32 1.77 -5.31
C PHE A 11 7.67 1.64 -4.62
N LEU A 12 7.87 2.47 -3.60
CA LEU A 12 9.05 2.47 -2.75
C LEU A 12 8.77 1.68 -1.49
N ALA A 13 9.67 0.77 -1.14
CA ALA A 13 9.62 0.01 0.10
C ALA A 13 10.93 -0.71 0.34
N ASN A 14 11.14 -1.17 1.57
CA ASN A 14 12.22 -2.09 1.90
C ASN A 14 11.68 -3.52 1.89
N LEU A 15 12.54 -4.49 1.57
CA LEU A 15 12.15 -5.90 1.67
C LEU A 15 12.03 -6.31 3.14
N SER A 16 10.96 -7.02 3.46
CA SER A 16 10.67 -7.44 4.82
C SER A 16 11.47 -8.67 5.24
N GLY A 17 11.64 -8.83 6.56
CA GLY A 17 12.00 -10.08 7.18
C GLY A 17 13.47 -10.46 7.16
N LYS A 18 14.36 -9.62 6.69
CA LYS A 18 15.78 -9.95 6.57
C LYS A 18 16.66 -9.27 7.61
N ASP A 19 16.23 -8.14 8.14
CA ASP A 19 17.05 -7.35 9.04
C ASP A 19 16.77 -7.73 10.47
N LYS A 20 17.70 -8.42 11.07
CA LYS A 20 17.60 -8.88 12.45
C LYS A 20 18.80 -8.44 13.22
N GLY A 21 18.58 -7.93 14.42
CA GLY A 21 19.63 -7.51 15.30
C GLY A 21 19.87 -6.01 15.31
N PRO A 22 20.95 -5.56 15.94
CA PRO A 22 21.28 -4.15 16.05
C PRO A 22 21.54 -3.56 14.66
N GLY A 23 21.09 -2.35 14.44
CA GLY A 23 21.26 -1.68 13.16
C GLY A 23 20.21 -2.03 12.12
N LYS A 24 19.05 -2.48 12.55
CA LYS A 24 17.93 -2.72 11.63
C LYS A 24 17.67 -1.51 10.76
N ILE A 25 17.41 -1.76 9.48
CA ILE A 25 16.99 -0.71 8.56
C ILE A 25 15.61 -0.23 8.97
N LYS A 26 15.49 1.08 9.19
CA LYS A 26 14.19 1.71 9.45
C LYS A 26 13.51 1.96 8.11
N GLY A 27 12.21 1.79 8.07
CA GLY A 27 11.45 2.10 6.88
C GLY A 27 10.16 1.33 6.80
N VAL A 28 9.54 1.44 5.65
CA VAL A 28 8.29 0.77 5.35
C VAL A 28 8.61 -0.50 4.57
N PHE A 29 8.13 -1.62 5.06
CA PHE A 29 8.49 -2.92 4.51
C PHE A 29 7.41 -3.44 3.56
N TYR A 30 7.88 -4.17 2.57
CA TYR A 30 7.07 -4.88 1.59
C TYR A 30 7.41 -6.36 1.68
N ASN A 31 6.37 -7.19 1.80
CA ASN A 31 6.53 -8.63 1.86
C ASN A 31 6.13 -9.26 0.52
N PRO A 32 7.09 -9.69 -0.30
CA PRO A 32 6.79 -10.31 -1.60
C PRO A 32 5.94 -11.57 -1.47
N SER A 33 6.04 -12.30 -0.36
CA SER A 33 5.25 -13.52 -0.16
C SER A 33 3.75 -13.24 -0.03
N MET A 34 3.37 -11.99 0.21
CA MET A 34 1.96 -11.58 0.26
C MET A 34 1.40 -11.15 -1.10
N LYS A 35 2.21 -11.22 -2.15
CA LYS A 35 1.75 -10.83 -3.50
C LYS A 35 0.53 -11.62 -3.95
N PHE A 36 0.49 -12.92 -3.66
CA PHE A 36 -0.65 -13.76 -4.02
C PHE A 36 -1.95 -13.24 -3.39
N SER A 37 -1.91 -12.85 -2.11
CA SER A 37 -3.06 -12.27 -1.44
C SER A 37 -3.51 -10.97 -2.11
N ARG A 38 -2.57 -10.11 -2.48
CA ARG A 38 -2.89 -8.85 -3.16
C ARG A 38 -3.45 -9.10 -4.56
N ASP A 39 -2.89 -10.07 -5.29
CA ASP A 39 -3.40 -10.48 -6.61
C ASP A 39 -4.84 -10.97 -6.51
N LEU A 40 -5.16 -11.79 -5.50
CA LEU A 40 -6.51 -12.27 -5.27
C LEU A 40 -7.48 -11.13 -4.96
N ASN A 41 -7.08 -10.16 -4.14
CA ASN A 41 -7.92 -9.01 -3.84
C ASN A 41 -8.27 -8.23 -5.11
N VAL A 42 -7.29 -8.00 -5.97
CA VAL A 42 -7.50 -7.30 -7.24
C VAL A 42 -8.45 -8.10 -8.14
N GLU A 43 -8.22 -9.41 -8.28
CA GLU A 43 -9.06 -10.25 -9.12
C GLU A 43 -10.50 -10.32 -8.62
N PHE A 44 -10.72 -10.41 -7.32
CA PHE A 44 -12.06 -10.36 -6.75
C PHE A 44 -12.74 -9.02 -7.07
N ALA A 45 -12.04 -7.92 -6.85
CA ALA A 45 -12.60 -6.60 -7.12
C ALA A 45 -12.98 -6.43 -8.59
N LYS A 46 -12.15 -6.90 -9.50
CA LYS A 46 -12.40 -6.83 -10.95
C LYS A 46 -13.54 -7.76 -11.37
N THR A 47 -13.46 -9.03 -10.96
CA THR A 47 -14.40 -10.06 -11.38
C THR A 47 -15.82 -9.78 -10.88
N LEU A 48 -15.95 -9.34 -9.63
CA LEU A 48 -17.22 -8.99 -9.03
C LEU A 48 -17.64 -7.56 -9.31
N ASN A 49 -16.81 -6.82 -10.04
CA ASN A 49 -17.05 -5.43 -10.42
C ASN A 49 -17.38 -4.55 -9.20
N PHE A 50 -16.62 -4.74 -8.11
CA PHE A 50 -16.77 -3.90 -6.93
C PHE A 50 -16.36 -2.47 -7.26
N GLU A 51 -17.15 -1.52 -6.74
CA GLU A 51 -16.84 -0.10 -6.87
C GLU A 51 -17.18 0.61 -5.56
N GLY A 52 -16.72 1.84 -5.42
CA GLY A 52 -16.92 2.63 -4.22
C GLY A 52 -15.60 2.97 -3.55
N LEU A 53 -15.68 3.28 -2.25
CA LEU A 53 -14.52 3.68 -1.46
C LEU A 53 -13.99 2.51 -0.63
N PHE A 54 -12.71 2.22 -0.78
CA PHE A 54 -11.99 1.24 0.02
C PHE A 54 -11.02 1.98 0.95
N LEU A 55 -11.03 1.62 2.23
CA LEU A 55 -10.05 2.16 3.19
C LEU A 55 -8.99 1.12 3.47
N ASP A 56 -7.73 1.45 3.15
CA ASP A 56 -6.57 0.64 3.51
C ASP A 56 -6.09 1.09 4.88
N GLY A 57 -6.50 0.38 5.91
CA GLY A 57 -6.40 0.83 7.30
C GLY A 57 -5.06 0.63 7.97
N MET A 58 -4.16 -0.17 7.40
CA MET A 58 -2.78 -0.36 7.85
C MET A 58 -1.91 -0.40 6.60
N ALA A 59 -1.81 0.73 5.97
CA ALA A 59 -1.44 0.79 4.56
C ALA A 59 0.05 0.55 4.31
N ALA A 60 0.92 0.84 5.27
CA ALA A 60 2.37 0.69 5.17
C ALA A 60 2.93 1.38 3.92
N SER A 61 3.32 0.64 2.87
CA SER A 61 3.78 1.23 1.61
C SER A 61 2.64 1.73 0.72
N GLY A 62 1.42 1.30 1.03
CA GLY A 62 0.24 1.58 0.22
C GLY A 62 0.04 0.64 -0.96
N ILE A 63 0.87 -0.38 -1.13
CA ILE A 63 0.85 -1.21 -2.34
C ILE A 63 -0.50 -1.89 -2.57
N ARG A 64 -1.17 -2.39 -1.54
CA ARG A 64 -2.48 -3.04 -1.69
C ARG A 64 -3.52 -2.06 -2.21
N GLY A 65 -3.65 -0.91 -1.57
CA GLY A 65 -4.62 0.11 -1.98
C GLY A 65 -4.28 0.73 -3.33
N ILE A 66 -3.01 0.98 -3.60
CA ILE A 66 -2.56 1.51 -4.90
C ILE A 66 -2.93 0.55 -6.02
N ARG A 67 -2.71 -0.75 -5.84
CA ARG A 67 -3.10 -1.74 -6.84
C ARG A 67 -4.61 -1.76 -7.05
N LEU A 68 -5.39 -1.71 -5.98
CA LEU A 68 -6.86 -1.65 -6.10
C LEU A 68 -7.30 -0.40 -6.85
N ALA A 69 -6.68 0.75 -6.59
CA ALA A 69 -7.00 1.98 -7.31
C ALA A 69 -6.64 1.91 -8.80
N LEU A 70 -5.51 1.30 -9.14
CA LEU A 70 -5.05 1.20 -10.53
C LEU A 70 -5.74 0.09 -11.31
N GLU A 71 -6.04 -1.03 -10.66
CA GLU A 71 -6.44 -2.28 -11.32
C GLU A 71 -7.90 -2.64 -11.12
N SER A 72 -8.65 -1.85 -10.34
CA SER A 72 -10.08 -2.06 -10.12
C SER A 72 -10.84 -0.73 -10.14
N ASN A 73 -12.14 -0.77 -9.80
CA ASN A 73 -12.99 0.42 -9.81
C ASN A 73 -13.11 1.08 -8.42
N PHE A 74 -12.28 0.68 -7.45
CA PHE A 74 -12.28 1.32 -6.15
C PHE A 74 -11.58 2.68 -6.18
N ASN A 75 -12.16 3.63 -5.47
CA ASN A 75 -11.43 4.77 -4.93
C ASN A 75 -10.86 4.33 -3.59
N VAL A 76 -9.64 4.70 -3.30
CA VAL A 76 -8.95 4.19 -2.11
C VAL A 76 -8.45 5.36 -1.27
N ASP A 77 -8.72 5.29 0.03
CA ASP A 77 -8.10 6.13 1.03
C ASP A 77 -7.16 5.27 1.87
N PHE A 78 -6.18 5.90 2.48
CA PHE A 78 -5.11 5.21 3.20
C PHE A 78 -5.03 5.72 4.63
N CYS A 79 -4.64 4.84 5.54
CA CYS A 79 -4.45 5.18 6.95
C CYS A 79 -3.28 4.38 7.50
N ASP A 80 -2.45 5.02 8.31
CA ASP A 80 -1.41 4.33 9.06
C ASP A 80 -1.04 5.16 10.29
N THR A 81 -0.56 4.52 11.32
CA THR A 81 -0.11 5.19 12.54
C THR A 81 1.32 5.70 12.45
N SER A 82 2.09 5.21 11.49
CA SER A 82 3.50 5.55 11.32
C SER A 82 3.66 6.77 10.42
N LYS A 83 4.37 7.79 10.91
CA LYS A 83 4.69 8.98 10.10
C LYS A 83 5.47 8.59 8.85
N LEU A 84 6.41 7.66 8.98
CA LEU A 84 7.22 7.22 7.84
C LEU A 84 6.36 6.51 6.80
N ALA A 85 5.37 5.73 7.24
CA ALA A 85 4.42 5.11 6.32
C ALA A 85 3.61 6.17 5.55
N ILE A 86 3.15 7.21 6.24
CA ILE A 86 2.41 8.30 5.59
C ILE A 86 3.25 8.98 4.51
N GLU A 87 4.49 9.27 4.80
CA GLU A 87 5.41 9.87 3.83
C GLU A 87 5.62 8.94 2.62
N THR A 88 5.82 7.66 2.87
CA THR A 88 6.02 6.65 1.84
C THR A 88 4.78 6.47 0.97
N ILE A 89 3.60 6.43 1.58
CA ILE A 89 2.33 6.34 0.85
C ILE A 89 2.18 7.54 -0.09
N ASN A 90 2.45 8.74 0.41
CA ASN A 90 2.34 9.95 -0.41
C ASN A 90 3.32 9.92 -1.59
N ASP A 91 4.55 9.47 -1.37
CA ASP A 91 5.53 9.32 -2.46
C ASP A 91 5.06 8.29 -3.47
N ASN A 92 4.51 7.17 -3.01
CA ASN A 92 4.03 6.11 -3.88
C ASN A 92 2.77 6.52 -4.66
N LEU A 93 1.90 7.32 -4.07
CA LEU A 93 0.76 7.89 -4.81
C LEU A 93 1.24 8.75 -5.97
N LYS A 94 2.21 9.63 -5.71
CA LYS A 94 2.79 10.48 -6.76
C LYS A 94 3.43 9.65 -7.87
N LEU A 95 4.14 8.61 -7.49
CA LEU A 95 4.83 7.73 -8.44
C LEU A 95 3.85 7.06 -9.41
N ASN A 96 2.62 6.86 -9.00
CA ASN A 96 1.57 6.24 -9.81
C ASN A 96 0.53 7.25 -10.33
N ASN A 97 0.78 8.54 -10.18
CA ASN A 97 -0.13 9.61 -10.60
C ASN A 97 -1.52 9.50 -9.96
N LEU A 98 -1.56 9.09 -8.70
CA LEU A 98 -2.81 8.93 -7.95
C LEU A 98 -2.96 10.05 -6.92
N THR A 99 -4.22 10.41 -6.64
CA THR A 99 -4.59 11.30 -5.56
C THR A 99 -5.52 10.54 -4.61
N ALA A 100 -5.30 10.67 -3.31
CA ALA A 100 -6.12 10.01 -2.32
C ALA A 100 -6.00 10.74 -0.98
N ASN A 101 -6.94 10.48 -0.08
CA ASN A 101 -6.82 10.93 1.30
C ASN A 101 -5.90 9.98 2.05
N VAL A 102 -4.99 10.53 2.82
CA VAL A 102 -4.05 9.76 3.63
C VAL A 102 -4.14 10.26 5.07
N PHE A 103 -4.55 9.37 5.96
CA PHE A 103 -4.79 9.70 7.36
C PHE A 103 -3.67 9.15 8.23
N HIS A 104 -3.01 10.05 8.98
CA HIS A 104 -2.03 9.67 9.97
C HIS A 104 -2.75 9.43 11.30
N ASP A 105 -3.35 8.25 11.43
CA ASP A 105 -4.17 7.91 12.60
C ASP A 105 -4.31 6.40 12.73
N ASP A 106 -4.91 5.97 13.83
CA ASP A 106 -5.35 4.60 14.02
C ASP A 106 -6.68 4.43 13.27
N VAL A 107 -6.80 3.35 12.51
CA VAL A 107 -8.02 3.06 11.73
C VAL A 107 -9.27 3.02 12.60
N GLN A 108 -9.13 2.68 13.88
CA GLN A 108 -10.25 2.64 14.83
C GLN A 108 -10.83 4.02 15.13
N ASN A 109 -10.09 5.07 14.82
CA ASN A 109 -10.53 6.46 15.06
C ASN A 109 -11.21 7.10 13.85
N LEU A 110 -11.33 6.38 12.75
CA LEU A 110 -11.90 6.91 11.50
C LEU A 110 -13.40 6.65 11.36
#